data_620234bd54095255eea59c3ccf495e78
#
_entry.id   620234bd54095255eea59c3ccf495e78
#
_cell.length_a   1.000
_cell.length_b   1.000
_cell.length_c   1.000
_cell.angle_alpha   90.00
_cell.angle_beta   90.00
_cell.angle_gamma   90.00
#
_symmetry.space_group_name_H-M   'P 1'
#
loop_
_entity.id
_entity.type
_entity.pdbx_description
1 polymer ?
#
loop_
_entity_poly.entity_id
_entity_poly.type
_entity_poly.pdbx_seq_one_letter_code
_entity_poly.pdbx_strand_id
1 'polypeptide(L)'
;MSAPRGRGAKTGLVVGWLSLVPLAAAWRAAPEEPLPEASASEGRLVDRVVAVIETQVLTLSELEFETRVALVQRGGVRAAEAPLDEQTLRGALELAINQRLLVAGADRLRAFQAERSEVEARLRTFRERFESEPALLDFLARHDADLEQLTAVLERGVRAERILDSRIRLRAQVNEAEVRRYWEQNKATLGGPYESVKDALREKLVRERYGELAKDAFKQVRESARVRRVAPFAREARP
;
A
#
# COMPACT_ATOMS: atom_id res chain seq x y z
N MET A 1 -51.29 -34.36 -36.54
CA MET A 1 -52.49 -35.07 -36.16
C MET A 1 -53.00 -34.45 -34.89
N SER A 2 -53.91 -33.66 -35.02
CA SER A 2 -55.32 -33.58 -34.67
C SER A 2 -55.57 -32.89 -33.36
N ALA A 3 -56.09 -31.68 -33.49
CA ALA A 3 -56.99 -31.07 -32.48
C ALA A 3 -58.34 -31.79 -32.49
N PRO A 4 -59.36 -31.60 -31.64
CA PRO A 4 -60.18 -30.40 -31.65
C PRO A 4 -60.72 -29.95 -30.25
N ARG A 5 -61.02 -28.67 -29.97
CA ARG A 5 -62.32 -27.95 -30.14
C ARG A 5 -63.54 -28.48 -29.35
N GLY A 6 -64.16 -27.53 -28.60
CA GLY A 6 -65.56 -27.54 -28.17
C GLY A 6 -65.77 -26.47 -27.05
N ARG A 7 -66.27 -25.27 -27.28
CA ARG A 7 -67.63 -24.72 -27.41
C ARG A 7 -68.53 -25.14 -26.22
N GLY A 8 -69.17 -24.26 -25.51
CA GLY A 8 -70.06 -23.11 -25.75
C GLY A 8 -70.74 -22.77 -24.44
N ALA A 9 -70.99 -21.62 -24.15
CA ALA A 9 -72.20 -20.80 -24.38
C ALA A 9 -73.24 -20.80 -23.26
N LYS A 10 -73.54 -19.61 -22.84
CA LYS A 10 -74.85 -18.93 -22.67
C LYS A 10 -75.30 -18.62 -21.24
N THR A 11 -75.32 -17.33 -20.92
CA THR A 11 -76.51 -16.47 -20.70
C THR A 11 -77.22 -16.65 -19.36
N GLY A 12 -77.35 -15.55 -18.61
CA GLY A 12 -78.26 -15.42 -17.48
C GLY A 12 -78.15 -14.00 -16.87
N LEU A 13 -78.87 -13.09 -17.48
CA LEU A 13 -79.10 -11.73 -17.01
C LEU A 13 -80.15 -11.78 -15.89
N VAL A 14 -79.85 -11.28 -14.67
CA VAL A 14 -80.88 -10.90 -13.72
C VAL A 14 -80.53 -9.53 -13.11
N VAL A 15 -81.33 -8.58 -13.44
CA VAL A 15 -81.41 -7.24 -12.87
C VAL A 15 -82.05 -7.32 -11.49
N GLY A 16 -81.36 -6.80 -10.48
CA GLY A 16 -81.92 -6.66 -9.12
C GLY A 16 -81.46 -5.32 -8.52
N TRP A 17 -82.39 -4.44 -8.38
CA TRP A 17 -82.30 -3.10 -7.88
C TRP A 17 -82.11 -3.02 -6.36
N LEU A 18 -81.52 -1.86 -5.89
CA LEU A 18 -81.63 -1.15 -4.59
C LEU A 18 -80.83 -1.73 -3.40
N SER A 19 -79.86 -1.00 -2.94
CA SER A 19 -80.05 0.00 -1.86
C SER A 19 -78.72 0.73 -1.58
N LEU A 20 -78.72 2.02 -1.79
CA LEU A 20 -77.70 2.95 -1.32
C LEU A 20 -77.80 3.09 0.21
N VAL A 21 -76.78 2.64 0.92
CA VAL A 21 -76.51 3.01 2.30
C VAL A 21 -75.14 3.71 2.32
N PRO A 22 -75.07 5.00 2.71
CA PRO A 22 -73.76 5.65 2.87
C PRO A 22 -73.15 5.18 4.19
N LEU A 23 -72.26 4.22 4.16
CA LEU A 23 -71.43 3.87 5.28
C LEU A 23 -70.33 4.92 5.36
N ALA A 24 -70.54 5.95 6.16
CA ALA A 24 -69.47 6.85 6.60
C ALA A 24 -68.53 6.02 7.49
N ALA A 25 -67.55 5.38 6.85
CA ALA A 25 -66.46 4.78 7.53
C ALA A 25 -65.57 5.88 8.13
N ALA A 26 -65.72 6.06 9.45
CA ALA A 26 -64.80 6.83 10.26
C ALA A 26 -63.40 6.20 10.11
N TRP A 27 -62.57 6.84 9.28
CA TRP A 27 -61.15 6.52 9.22
C TRP A 27 -60.53 6.95 10.54
N ARG A 28 -60.45 6.05 11.49
CA ARG A 28 -59.59 6.21 12.64
C ARG A 28 -58.15 6.16 12.12
N ALA A 29 -57.50 7.30 12.20
CA ALA A 29 -56.07 7.37 12.05
C ALA A 29 -55.46 6.40 13.10
N ALA A 30 -54.81 5.36 12.63
CA ALA A 30 -53.95 4.51 13.49
C ALA A 30 -52.89 5.44 14.08
N PRO A 31 -52.54 5.29 15.36
CA PRO A 31 -51.42 6.00 15.91
C PRO A 31 -50.17 5.61 15.06
N GLU A 32 -49.52 6.62 14.50
CA GLU A 32 -48.19 6.45 13.92
C GLU A 32 -47.30 5.93 15.03
N GLU A 33 -46.96 4.62 15.00
CA GLU A 33 -45.86 4.12 15.77
C GLU A 33 -44.63 4.91 15.33
N PRO A 34 -43.88 5.53 16.26
CA PRO A 34 -42.63 6.20 15.91
C PRO A 34 -41.74 5.11 15.27
N LEU A 35 -41.36 5.36 14.00
CA LEU A 35 -40.35 4.57 13.34
C LEU A 35 -39.16 4.48 14.30
N PRO A 36 -38.60 3.27 14.55
CA PRO A 36 -37.44 3.17 15.40
C PRO A 36 -36.41 4.14 14.81
N GLU A 37 -36.02 5.13 15.61
CA GLU A 37 -34.89 5.99 15.27
C GLU A 37 -33.77 5.03 14.85
N ALA A 38 -33.39 5.09 13.56
CA ALA A 38 -32.26 4.34 13.09
C ALA A 38 -31.10 4.76 13.98
N SER A 39 -30.78 3.93 14.94
CA SER A 39 -29.60 4.08 15.78
C SER A 39 -28.50 4.34 14.78
N ALA A 40 -28.00 5.58 14.76
CA ALA A 40 -26.83 5.90 13.97
C ALA A 40 -25.78 4.90 14.44
N SER A 41 -25.55 3.87 13.62
CA SER A 41 -24.49 2.93 13.88
C SER A 41 -23.27 3.79 13.98
N GLU A 42 -22.75 3.96 15.19
CA GLU A 42 -21.44 4.59 15.37
C GLU A 42 -20.50 3.85 14.44
N GLY A 43 -20.25 4.45 13.26
CA GLY A 43 -19.41 3.85 12.25
C GLY A 43 -18.03 3.62 12.86
N ARG A 44 -17.73 2.36 13.20
CA ARG A 44 -16.41 2.00 13.69
C ARG A 44 -15.42 2.38 12.58
N LEU A 45 -14.54 3.33 12.88
CA LEU A 45 -13.44 3.65 12.00
C LEU A 45 -12.58 2.40 11.83
N VAL A 46 -12.67 1.76 10.66
CA VAL A 46 -11.96 0.51 10.39
C VAL A 46 -10.50 0.80 10.06
N ASP A 47 -10.24 1.82 9.23
CA ASP A 47 -8.89 2.25 8.87
C ASP A 47 -8.93 3.68 8.31
N ARG A 48 -7.76 4.31 8.16
CA ARG A 48 -7.61 5.68 7.67
C ARG A 48 -6.80 5.71 6.37
N VAL A 49 -7.34 6.34 5.34
CA VAL A 49 -6.59 6.60 4.11
C VAL A 49 -5.51 7.65 4.37
N VAL A 50 -4.25 7.31 4.08
CA VAL A 50 -3.11 8.24 4.19
C VAL A 50 -2.72 8.85 2.86
N ALA A 51 -2.80 8.09 1.77
CA ALA A 51 -2.55 8.58 0.43
C ALA A 51 -3.34 7.82 -0.65
N VAL A 52 -3.54 8.50 -1.79
CA VAL A 52 -3.99 7.87 -3.03
C VAL A 52 -2.89 8.07 -4.07
N ILE A 53 -2.38 6.97 -4.61
CA ILE A 53 -1.23 6.92 -5.53
C ILE A 53 -1.74 6.33 -6.84
N GLU A 54 -1.87 7.15 -7.87
CA GLU A 54 -2.57 6.81 -9.11
C GLU A 54 -4.01 6.34 -8.79
N THR A 55 -4.27 5.03 -8.93
CA THR A 55 -5.54 4.37 -8.61
C THR A 55 -5.50 3.55 -7.31
N GLN A 56 -4.36 3.48 -6.64
CA GLN A 56 -4.15 2.69 -5.43
C GLN A 56 -4.37 3.54 -4.19
N VAL A 57 -5.11 3.00 -3.23
CA VAL A 57 -5.27 3.59 -1.91
C VAL A 57 -4.21 2.99 -0.99
N LEU A 58 -3.59 3.82 -0.17
CA LEU A 58 -2.71 3.41 0.92
C LEU A 58 -3.37 3.81 2.23
N THR A 59 -3.59 2.86 3.11
CA THR A 59 -4.17 3.06 4.43
C THR A 59 -3.11 3.24 5.52
N LEU A 60 -3.51 3.67 6.70
CA LEU A 60 -2.60 3.85 7.82
C LEU A 60 -2.05 2.51 8.33
N SER A 61 -2.91 1.51 8.45
CA SER A 61 -2.50 0.17 8.89
C SER A 61 -1.50 -0.45 7.91
N GLU A 62 -1.73 -0.33 6.60
CA GLU A 62 -0.77 -0.78 5.60
C GLU A 62 0.56 -0.04 5.70
N LEU A 63 0.54 1.28 5.85
CA LEU A 63 1.75 2.08 6.00
C LEU A 63 2.53 1.70 7.27
N GLU A 64 1.84 1.53 8.38
CA GLU A 64 2.46 1.10 9.64
C GLU A 64 3.09 -0.27 9.49
N PHE A 65 2.38 -1.24 8.90
CA PHE A 65 2.92 -2.57 8.67
C PHE A 65 4.14 -2.55 7.75
N GLU A 66 4.08 -1.86 6.62
CA GLU A 66 5.23 -1.70 5.71
C GLU A 66 6.43 -1.04 6.40
N THR A 67 6.17 -0.06 7.28
CA THR A 67 7.22 0.59 8.07
C THR A 67 7.90 -0.40 9.00
N ARG A 68 7.11 -1.23 9.70
CA ARG A 68 7.63 -2.25 10.61
C ARG A 68 8.44 -3.31 9.86
N VAL A 69 7.96 -3.75 8.69
CA VAL A 69 8.70 -4.67 7.80
C VAL A 69 10.06 -4.06 7.41
N ALA A 70 10.08 -2.78 7.04
CA ALA A 70 11.32 -2.09 6.67
C ALA A 70 12.29 -1.95 7.87
N LEU A 71 11.79 -1.74 9.09
CA LEU A 71 12.61 -1.71 10.30
C LEU A 71 13.22 -3.08 10.62
N VAL A 72 12.43 -4.16 10.55
CA VAL A 72 12.91 -5.54 10.74
C VAL A 72 13.98 -5.89 9.71
N GLN A 73 13.79 -5.56 8.43
CA GLN A 73 14.80 -5.81 7.39
C GLN A 73 16.15 -5.14 7.69
N ARG A 74 16.14 -4.00 8.38
CA ARG A 74 17.35 -3.28 8.83
C ARG A 74 17.91 -3.80 10.15
N GLY A 75 17.35 -4.87 10.71
CA GLY A 75 17.76 -5.46 11.99
C GLY A 75 17.11 -4.82 13.22
N GLY A 76 16.17 -3.92 13.04
CA GLY A 76 15.50 -3.20 14.13
C GLY A 76 14.21 -3.86 14.61
N VAL A 77 14.21 -5.14 14.99
CA VAL A 77 13.00 -5.87 15.44
C VAL A 77 12.33 -5.14 16.62
N ARG A 78 13.12 -4.73 17.64
CA ARG A 78 12.57 -3.99 18.79
C ARG A 78 11.96 -2.64 18.39
N ALA A 79 12.57 -1.94 17.43
CA ALA A 79 12.03 -0.69 16.90
C ALA A 79 10.73 -0.91 16.11
N ALA A 80 10.61 -2.07 15.45
CA ALA A 80 9.40 -2.43 14.73
C ALA A 80 8.21 -2.76 15.66
N GLU A 81 8.45 -3.11 16.91
CA GLU A 81 7.42 -3.37 17.93
C GLU A 81 7.00 -2.11 18.71
N ALA A 82 7.83 -1.08 18.68
CA ALA A 82 7.54 0.19 19.34
C ALA A 82 6.44 1.00 18.62
N PRO A 83 5.76 1.93 19.30
CA PRO A 83 4.89 2.89 18.66
C PRO A 83 5.65 3.70 17.60
N LEU A 84 5.04 3.86 16.41
CA LEU A 84 5.63 4.64 15.33
C LEU A 84 5.24 6.11 15.48
N ASP A 85 6.22 7.00 15.47
CA ASP A 85 5.98 8.43 15.49
C ASP A 85 5.65 8.98 14.08
N GLU A 86 5.07 10.18 14.05
CA GLU A 86 4.67 10.82 12.79
C GLU A 86 5.85 11.08 11.84
N GLN A 87 7.04 11.34 12.36
CA GLN A 87 8.23 11.59 11.54
C GLN A 87 8.65 10.31 10.81
N THR A 88 8.64 9.18 11.52
CA THR A 88 8.91 7.85 10.96
C THR A 88 7.88 7.50 9.90
N LEU A 89 6.58 7.69 10.19
CA LEU A 89 5.50 7.43 9.24
C LEU A 89 5.58 8.34 8.00
N ARG A 90 5.96 9.61 8.17
CA ARG A 90 6.18 10.53 7.04
C ARG A 90 7.29 10.04 6.13
N GLY A 91 8.44 9.65 6.69
CA GLY A 91 9.55 9.09 5.93
C GLY A 91 9.18 7.78 5.21
N ALA A 92 8.46 6.90 5.91
CA ALA A 92 7.96 5.65 5.34
C ALA A 92 6.94 5.88 4.21
N LEU A 93 6.05 6.86 4.35
CA LEU A 93 5.09 7.22 3.32
C LEU A 93 5.79 7.65 2.02
N GLU A 94 6.83 8.45 2.11
CA GLU A 94 7.60 8.87 0.94
C GLU A 94 8.26 7.67 0.23
N LEU A 95 8.78 6.71 1.01
CA LEU A 95 9.32 5.47 0.47
C LEU A 95 8.23 4.62 -0.18
N ALA A 96 7.09 4.43 0.50
CA ALA A 96 5.95 3.66 -0.01
C ALA A 96 5.39 4.24 -1.32
N ILE A 97 5.28 5.57 -1.43
CA ILE A 97 4.87 6.26 -2.66
C ILE A 97 5.86 5.94 -3.79
N ASN A 98 7.17 6.10 -3.54
CA ASN A 98 8.20 5.86 -4.54
C ASN A 98 8.18 4.42 -5.06
N GLN A 99 8.08 3.44 -4.16
CA GLN A 99 8.02 2.02 -4.53
C GLN A 99 6.80 1.72 -5.39
N ARG A 100 5.61 2.20 -5.00
CA ARG A 100 4.37 1.97 -5.76
C ARG A 100 4.44 2.62 -7.15
N LEU A 101 4.99 3.82 -7.26
CA LEU A 101 5.14 4.49 -8.56
C LEU A 101 6.12 3.77 -9.49
N LEU A 102 7.26 3.30 -8.96
CA LEU A 102 8.21 2.49 -9.74
C LEU A 102 7.54 1.22 -10.26
N VAL A 103 6.86 0.50 -9.39
CA VAL A 103 6.18 -0.76 -9.74
C VAL A 103 5.06 -0.52 -10.73
N ALA A 104 4.20 0.49 -10.52
CA ALA A 104 3.13 0.83 -11.45
C ALA A 104 3.65 1.20 -12.85
N GLY A 105 4.79 1.89 -12.92
CA GLY A 105 5.46 2.17 -14.19
C GLY A 105 5.96 0.91 -14.90
N ALA A 106 6.50 -0.05 -14.16
CA ALA A 106 6.97 -1.33 -14.68
C ALA A 106 5.81 -2.27 -15.11
N ASP A 107 4.70 -2.25 -14.39
CA ASP A 107 3.50 -3.04 -14.70
C ASP A 107 2.91 -2.64 -16.07
N ARG A 108 2.89 -1.35 -16.40
CA ARG A 108 2.47 -0.86 -17.71
C ARG A 108 3.30 -1.46 -18.85
N LEU A 109 4.58 -1.76 -18.58
CA LEU A 109 5.51 -2.35 -19.53
C LEU A 109 5.60 -3.87 -19.43
N ARG A 110 4.89 -4.50 -18.50
CA ARG A 110 4.98 -5.92 -18.15
C ARG A 110 6.44 -6.37 -17.88
N ALA A 111 7.21 -5.48 -17.26
CA ALA A 111 8.63 -5.67 -16.99
C ALA A 111 8.92 -5.81 -15.50
N PHE A 112 10.10 -6.37 -15.18
CA PHE A 112 10.63 -6.43 -13.81
C PHE A 112 9.73 -7.17 -12.81
N GLN A 113 9.16 -8.30 -13.22
CA GLN A 113 8.51 -9.21 -12.26
C GLN A 113 9.56 -9.76 -11.29
N ALA A 114 9.20 -9.90 -10.02
CA ALA A 114 10.05 -10.57 -9.06
C ALA A 114 10.11 -12.07 -9.37
N GLU A 115 11.30 -12.67 -9.31
CA GLU A 115 11.40 -14.10 -9.39
C GLU A 115 11.03 -14.71 -8.03
N ARG A 116 10.30 -15.82 -8.07
CA ARG A 116 9.86 -16.50 -6.85
C ARG A 116 11.02 -16.79 -5.90
N SER A 117 12.15 -17.23 -6.44
CA SER A 117 13.37 -17.51 -5.68
C SER A 117 13.92 -16.28 -4.93
N GLU A 118 13.81 -15.10 -5.50
CA GLU A 118 14.25 -13.84 -4.87
C GLU A 118 13.33 -13.45 -3.71
N VAL A 119 12.03 -13.59 -3.90
CA VAL A 119 11.02 -13.32 -2.85
C VAL A 119 11.20 -14.31 -1.70
N GLU A 120 11.36 -15.61 -2.00
CA GLU A 120 11.63 -16.65 -1.01
C GLU A 120 12.93 -16.41 -0.25
N ALA A 121 13.99 -15.97 -0.93
CA ALA A 121 15.26 -15.62 -0.28
C ALA A 121 15.08 -14.41 0.66
N ARG A 122 14.34 -13.37 0.24
CA ARG A 122 14.04 -12.21 1.06
C ARG A 122 13.20 -12.60 2.29
N LEU A 123 12.22 -13.48 2.12
CA LEU A 123 11.40 -13.99 3.21
C LEU A 123 12.24 -14.83 4.21
N ARG A 124 13.14 -15.68 3.74
CA ARG A 124 14.07 -16.41 4.64
C ARG A 124 14.91 -15.44 5.47
N THR A 125 15.56 -14.46 4.83
CA THR A 125 16.35 -13.45 5.54
C THR A 125 15.51 -12.65 6.54
N PHE A 126 14.23 -12.40 6.25
CA PHE A 126 13.31 -11.74 7.19
C PHE A 126 13.01 -12.64 8.39
N ARG A 127 12.71 -13.93 8.18
CA ARG A 127 12.49 -14.93 9.24
C ARG A 127 13.68 -15.07 10.18
N GLU A 128 14.90 -15.05 9.66
CA GLU A 128 16.15 -15.12 10.43
C GLU A 128 16.36 -13.96 11.40
N ARG A 129 15.55 -12.89 11.32
CA ARG A 129 15.54 -11.79 12.28
C ARG A 129 14.80 -12.10 13.57
N PHE A 130 14.01 -13.16 13.59
CA PHE A 130 13.22 -13.61 14.73
C PHE A 130 13.86 -14.85 15.35
N GLU A 131 13.71 -15.01 16.66
CA GLU A 131 14.28 -16.15 17.39
C GLU A 131 13.63 -17.49 17.00
N SER A 132 12.38 -17.45 16.51
CA SER A 132 11.61 -18.63 16.12
C SER A 132 10.46 -18.27 15.18
N GLU A 133 9.92 -19.27 14.47
CA GLU A 133 8.71 -19.09 13.64
C GLU A 133 7.49 -18.63 14.46
N PRO A 134 7.20 -19.14 15.67
CA PRO A 134 6.15 -18.58 16.51
C PRO A 134 6.34 -17.08 16.81
N ALA A 135 7.57 -16.63 17.08
CA ALA A 135 7.84 -15.21 17.32
C ALA A 135 7.53 -14.32 16.09
N LEU A 136 7.79 -14.82 14.88
CA LEU A 136 7.38 -14.15 13.65
C LEU A 136 5.84 -14.12 13.52
N LEU A 137 5.16 -15.23 13.77
CA LEU A 137 3.70 -15.29 13.67
C LEU A 137 3.03 -14.40 14.72
N ASP A 138 3.56 -14.33 15.93
CA ASP A 138 3.11 -13.40 16.97
C ASP A 138 3.32 -11.94 16.57
N PHE A 139 4.46 -11.62 15.94
CA PHE A 139 4.70 -10.29 15.38
C PHE A 139 3.66 -9.92 14.33
N LEU A 140 3.38 -10.80 13.38
CA LEU A 140 2.37 -10.57 12.35
C LEU A 140 0.97 -10.38 12.96
N ALA A 141 0.57 -11.26 13.87
CA ALA A 141 -0.74 -11.20 14.53
C ALA A 141 -0.92 -9.90 15.33
N ARG A 142 0.11 -9.40 16.04
CA ARG A 142 0.05 -8.12 16.75
C ARG A 142 -0.15 -6.91 15.84
N HIS A 143 0.11 -7.05 14.56
CA HIS A 143 -0.02 -5.98 13.58
C HIS A 143 -1.10 -6.27 12.53
N ASP A 144 -2.07 -7.13 12.89
CA ASP A 144 -3.21 -7.51 12.05
C ASP A 144 -2.77 -7.93 10.64
N ALA A 145 -1.64 -8.66 10.54
CA ALA A 145 -1.04 -9.09 9.28
C ALA A 145 -0.81 -10.60 9.26
N ASP A 146 -0.61 -11.12 8.05
CA ASP A 146 -0.31 -12.51 7.79
C ASP A 146 0.94 -12.69 6.88
N LEU A 147 1.29 -13.94 6.60
CA LEU A 147 2.44 -14.27 5.73
C LEU A 147 2.21 -13.86 4.27
N GLU A 148 0.98 -13.81 3.80
CA GLU A 148 0.65 -13.38 2.43
C GLU A 148 0.89 -11.88 2.29
N GLN A 149 0.41 -11.08 3.23
CA GLN A 149 0.64 -9.63 3.29
C GLN A 149 2.14 -9.31 3.44
N LEU A 150 2.86 -10.02 4.32
CA LEU A 150 4.30 -9.89 4.44
C LEU A 150 4.99 -10.18 3.10
N THR A 151 4.64 -11.29 2.45
CA THR A 151 5.22 -11.69 1.16
C THR A 151 4.96 -10.63 0.10
N ALA A 152 3.75 -10.07 0.02
CA ALA A 152 3.41 -9.00 -0.92
C ALA A 152 4.23 -7.71 -0.69
N VAL A 153 4.49 -7.34 0.57
CA VAL A 153 5.36 -6.20 0.90
C VAL A 153 6.79 -6.46 0.46
N LEU A 154 7.32 -7.65 0.75
CA LEU A 154 8.69 -8.04 0.37
C LEU A 154 8.85 -8.12 -1.15
N GLU A 155 7.89 -8.70 -1.86
CA GLU A 155 7.87 -8.76 -3.33
C GLU A 155 7.90 -7.36 -3.95
N ARG A 156 7.06 -6.45 -3.47
CA ARG A 156 7.05 -5.05 -3.92
C ARG A 156 8.40 -4.39 -3.72
N GLY A 157 9.05 -4.64 -2.58
CA GLY A 157 10.39 -4.15 -2.28
C GLY A 157 11.43 -4.67 -3.28
N VAL A 158 11.47 -5.99 -3.52
CA VAL A 158 12.36 -6.65 -4.49
C VAL A 158 12.18 -6.07 -5.90
N ARG A 159 10.92 -5.91 -6.33
CA ARG A 159 10.61 -5.34 -7.64
C ARG A 159 11.08 -3.88 -7.75
N ALA A 160 10.82 -3.06 -6.74
CA ALA A 160 11.23 -1.66 -6.72
C ALA A 160 12.76 -1.52 -6.77
N GLU A 161 13.49 -2.32 -5.99
CA GLU A 161 14.95 -2.37 -6.01
C GLU A 161 15.48 -2.76 -7.42
N ARG A 162 14.93 -3.82 -8.02
CA ARG A 162 15.32 -4.28 -9.37
C ARG A 162 15.09 -3.21 -10.44
N ILE A 163 13.94 -2.53 -10.39
CA ILE A 163 13.61 -1.44 -11.32
C ILE A 163 14.60 -0.29 -11.16
N LEU A 164 14.90 0.09 -9.94
CA LEU A 164 15.82 1.17 -9.64
C LEU A 164 17.22 0.82 -10.10
N ASP A 165 17.71 -0.36 -9.73
CA ASP A 165 19.01 -0.89 -10.14
C ASP A 165 19.19 -0.91 -11.66
N SER A 166 18.18 -1.36 -12.39
CA SER A 166 18.24 -1.39 -13.87
C SER A 166 18.46 -0.01 -14.49
N ARG A 167 18.01 1.05 -13.83
CA ARG A 167 18.10 2.43 -14.31
C ARG A 167 19.41 3.12 -13.95
N ILE A 168 19.98 2.79 -12.78
CA ILE A 168 21.04 3.62 -12.19
C ILE A 168 22.33 2.89 -11.87
N ARG A 169 22.33 1.55 -11.72
CA ARG A 169 23.49 0.78 -11.26
C ARG A 169 24.77 1.04 -12.07
N LEU A 170 24.66 1.03 -13.39
CA LEU A 170 25.84 1.27 -14.26
C LEU A 170 26.34 2.71 -14.15
N ARG A 171 25.42 3.67 -13.98
CA ARG A 171 25.74 5.10 -13.84
C ARG A 171 26.33 5.44 -12.47
N ALA A 172 26.08 4.61 -11.46
CA ALA A 172 26.61 4.78 -10.11
C ALA A 172 28.04 4.32 -9.97
N GLN A 173 28.62 3.60 -10.95
CA GLN A 173 29.99 3.14 -10.89
C GLN A 173 30.99 4.29 -10.82
N VAL A 174 32.07 4.09 -10.05
CA VAL A 174 33.12 5.06 -9.82
C VAL A 174 34.44 4.46 -10.30
N ASN A 175 35.19 5.22 -11.11
CA ASN A 175 36.48 4.77 -11.60
C ASN A 175 37.63 5.06 -10.62
N GLU A 176 38.78 4.41 -10.85
CA GLU A 176 39.97 4.53 -9.99
C GLU A 176 40.45 5.99 -9.84
N ALA A 177 40.41 6.78 -10.92
CA ALA A 177 40.86 8.17 -10.89
C ALA A 177 39.97 9.05 -9.99
N GLU A 178 38.65 8.76 -9.96
CA GLU A 178 37.71 9.46 -9.08
C GLU A 178 37.98 9.11 -7.60
N VAL A 179 38.24 7.83 -7.29
CA VAL A 179 38.56 7.39 -5.93
C VAL A 179 39.86 8.04 -5.45
N ARG A 180 40.91 8.05 -6.31
CA ARG A 180 42.19 8.68 -6.00
C ARG A 180 42.05 10.18 -5.78
N ARG A 181 41.31 10.87 -6.64
CA ARG A 181 41.03 12.31 -6.48
C ARG A 181 40.33 12.62 -5.18
N TYR A 182 39.32 11.80 -4.82
CA TYR A 182 38.62 11.97 -3.56
C TYR A 182 39.56 11.77 -2.37
N TRP A 183 40.40 10.74 -2.39
CA TRP A 183 41.40 10.52 -1.35
C TRP A 183 42.37 11.69 -1.24
N GLU A 184 42.90 12.21 -2.34
CA GLU A 184 43.80 13.36 -2.35
C GLU A 184 43.19 14.60 -1.72
N GLN A 185 41.94 14.88 -1.99
CA GLN A 185 41.21 16.01 -1.43
C GLN A 185 40.89 15.86 0.07
N ASN A 186 40.85 14.63 0.56
CA ASN A 186 40.42 14.34 1.94
C ASN A 186 41.50 13.64 2.78
N LYS A 187 42.77 13.69 2.39
CA LYS A 187 43.89 13.04 3.08
C LYS A 187 43.94 13.32 4.58
N ALA A 188 43.70 14.55 4.96
CA ALA A 188 43.76 14.98 6.34
C ALA A 188 42.74 14.31 7.28
N THR A 189 41.61 13.89 6.72
CA THR A 189 40.50 13.29 7.46
C THR A 189 40.42 11.78 7.35
N LEU A 190 41.01 11.19 6.30
CA LEU A 190 40.89 9.77 5.99
C LEU A 190 41.95 8.88 6.71
N GLY A 191 43.01 9.49 7.24
CA GLY A 191 43.91 8.86 8.19
C GLY A 191 44.57 7.55 7.72
N GLY A 192 45.10 7.49 6.47
CA GLY A 192 45.79 6.29 6.02
C GLY A 192 46.30 6.35 4.57
N PRO A 193 47.21 5.43 4.18
CA PRO A 193 47.68 5.35 2.81
C PRO A 193 46.53 4.93 1.87
N TYR A 194 46.58 5.41 0.63
CA TYR A 194 45.56 5.16 -0.38
C TYR A 194 45.19 3.66 -0.50
N GLU A 195 46.18 2.81 -0.57
CA GLU A 195 45.97 1.36 -0.78
C GLU A 195 45.18 0.68 0.35
N SER A 196 45.20 1.22 1.57
CA SER A 196 44.44 0.65 2.69
C SER A 196 42.97 1.09 2.73
N VAL A 197 42.62 2.19 2.05
CA VAL A 197 41.27 2.80 2.12
C VAL A 197 40.54 2.82 0.80
N LYS A 198 41.20 2.52 -0.31
CA LYS A 198 40.67 2.66 -1.68
C LYS A 198 39.34 1.91 -1.91
N ASP A 199 39.21 0.69 -1.41
CA ASP A 199 38.00 -0.12 -1.63
C ASP A 199 36.83 0.42 -0.80
N ALA A 200 37.07 0.79 0.45
CA ALA A 200 36.05 1.44 1.28
C ALA A 200 35.61 2.79 0.71
N LEU A 201 36.57 3.56 0.14
CA LEU A 201 36.26 4.83 -0.54
C LEU A 201 35.44 4.59 -1.81
N ARG A 202 35.79 3.58 -2.62
CA ARG A 202 35.01 3.22 -3.82
C ARG A 202 33.57 2.88 -3.44
N GLU A 203 33.40 2.01 -2.45
CA GLU A 203 32.06 1.64 -1.97
C GLU A 203 31.27 2.85 -1.45
N LYS A 204 31.93 3.73 -0.70
CA LYS A 204 31.32 4.98 -0.22
C LYS A 204 30.84 5.84 -1.41
N LEU A 205 31.70 6.11 -2.36
CA LEU A 205 31.40 6.97 -3.50
C LEU A 205 30.31 6.37 -4.41
N VAL A 206 30.35 5.05 -4.64
CA VAL A 206 29.30 4.34 -5.36
C VAL A 206 27.97 4.49 -4.64
N ARG A 207 27.93 4.30 -3.32
CA ARG A 207 26.72 4.41 -2.50
C ARG A 207 26.16 5.84 -2.51
N GLU A 208 27.01 6.85 -2.39
CA GLU A 208 26.60 8.25 -2.46
C GLU A 208 26.03 8.60 -3.84
N ARG A 209 26.72 8.23 -4.93
CA ARG A 209 26.25 8.45 -6.30
C ARG A 209 24.95 7.69 -6.58
N TYR A 210 24.84 6.45 -6.09
CA TYR A 210 23.58 5.68 -6.19
C TYR A 210 22.44 6.42 -5.50
N GLY A 211 22.68 6.95 -4.31
CA GLY A 211 21.68 7.71 -3.55
C GLY A 211 21.19 8.96 -4.31
N GLU A 212 22.09 9.72 -4.91
CA GLU A 212 21.71 10.91 -5.72
C GLU A 212 20.93 10.51 -6.98
N LEU A 213 21.40 9.51 -7.73
CA LEU A 213 20.68 9.01 -8.91
C LEU A 213 19.30 8.42 -8.56
N ALA A 214 19.16 7.80 -7.37
CA ALA A 214 17.89 7.32 -6.89
C ALA A 214 16.92 8.47 -6.57
N LYS A 215 17.39 9.55 -5.94
CA LYS A 215 16.59 10.76 -5.70
C LYS A 215 16.06 11.34 -7.01
N ASP A 216 16.93 11.46 -8.01
CA ASP A 216 16.55 11.94 -9.34
C ASP A 216 15.53 11.04 -10.02
N ALA A 217 15.72 9.71 -9.95
CA ALA A 217 14.79 8.74 -10.50
C ALA A 217 13.42 8.82 -9.82
N PHE A 218 13.38 8.99 -8.49
CA PHE A 218 12.13 9.18 -7.74
C PHE A 218 11.45 10.51 -8.09
N LYS A 219 12.22 11.58 -8.24
CA LYS A 219 11.68 12.87 -8.67
C LYS A 219 11.00 12.74 -10.04
N GLN A 220 11.65 12.12 -11.01
CA GLN A 220 11.10 11.90 -12.36
C GLN A 220 9.80 11.09 -12.36
N VAL A 221 9.71 10.00 -11.58
CA VAL A 221 8.46 9.21 -11.51
C VAL A 221 7.33 9.98 -10.84
N ARG A 222 7.64 10.87 -9.89
CA ARG A 222 6.65 11.72 -9.22
C ARG A 222 6.09 12.83 -10.09
N GLU A 223 6.93 13.44 -10.94
CA GLU A 223 6.52 14.53 -11.83
C GLU A 223 5.43 14.10 -12.82
N SER A 224 5.40 12.82 -13.19
CA SER A 224 4.42 12.24 -14.11
C SER A 224 3.24 11.54 -13.42
N ALA A 225 3.22 11.54 -12.08
CA ALA A 225 2.29 10.74 -11.30
C ALA A 225 1.24 11.58 -10.55
N ARG A 226 0.07 10.97 -10.33
CA ARG A 226 -0.98 11.56 -9.50
C ARG A 226 -0.87 10.99 -8.08
N VAL A 227 -0.41 11.84 -7.15
CA VAL A 227 -0.31 11.48 -5.73
C VAL A 227 -1.11 12.48 -4.91
N ARG A 228 -2.08 12.00 -4.14
CA ARG A 228 -2.87 12.81 -3.20
C ARG A 228 -2.61 12.33 -1.78
N ARG A 229 -1.95 13.15 -0.98
CA ARG A 229 -1.75 12.92 0.46
C ARG A 229 -3.00 13.35 1.21
N VAL A 230 -3.57 12.47 2.01
CA VAL A 230 -4.86 12.67 2.69
C VAL A 230 -4.66 12.93 4.18
N ALA A 231 -3.85 12.10 4.85
CA ALA A 231 -3.61 12.24 6.29
C ALA A 231 -2.93 13.57 6.65
N PRO A 232 -3.23 14.15 7.82
CA PRO A 232 -2.62 15.42 8.27
C PRO A 232 -1.09 15.39 8.27
N PHE A 233 -0.48 14.33 8.81
CA PHE A 233 0.97 14.17 8.83
C PHE A 233 1.58 13.98 7.43
N ALA A 234 0.78 13.54 6.45
CA ALA A 234 1.21 13.30 5.08
C ALA A 234 1.22 14.57 4.22
N ARG A 235 0.53 15.61 4.66
CA ARG A 235 0.46 16.88 3.92
C ARG A 235 1.77 17.63 4.14
N GLU A 236 2.32 18.17 3.05
CA GLU A 236 3.43 19.11 3.16
C GLU A 236 2.97 20.30 4.01
N ALA A 237 3.78 20.73 4.96
CA ALA A 237 3.53 21.99 5.64
C ALA A 237 3.39 23.07 4.56
N ARG A 238 2.25 23.73 4.49
CA ARG A 238 2.11 24.90 3.61
C ARG A 238 3.17 25.92 4.04
N PRO A 239 3.98 26.42 3.09
CA PRO A 239 4.96 27.47 3.39
C PRO A 239 4.27 28.71 3.92
#